data_b7394701560b7d2eb9358c54c2a5d988
#
_entry.id   b7394701560b7d2eb9358c54c2a5d988
#
_cell.length_a   1.000
_cell.length_b   1.000
_cell.length_c   1.000
_cell.angle_alpha   90.00
_cell.angle_beta   90.00
_cell.angle_gamma   90.00
#
_symmetry.space_group_name_H-M   'P 1'
#
loop_
_entity.id
_entity.type
_entity.pdbx_description
1 polymer ?
#
loop_
_entity_poly.entity_id
_entity_poly.type
_entity_poly.pdbx_seq_one_letter_code
_entity_poly.pdbx_strand_id
1 'polypeptide(L)'
;MIVVTFALPTESSAFIRFLKNVRRDGAVVRGNVEHRTSDICVVHTGVGAAKCEERLGNFLRAETPELLIASGFCGGTTDELHPGDLVIADNASDLSRKARAILPGAVVGKIHSADRIVDPAVDRYEIGHEHGAIAIDMETKTITRLCADRSIPVLALRVISDSPAAPFPAPPNVLFDMEAQRTKFTALVAYLARDPASAVRLAQFSQQITRAKTKLADALCAVIHAL
;
A
#
# COMPACT_ATOMS: atom_id res chain seq x y z
N MET A 1 -5.62 9.69 17.91
CA MET A 1 -4.49 9.12 17.13
C MET A 1 -4.99 8.57 15.81
N ILE A 2 -4.33 8.94 14.72
CA ILE A 2 -4.57 8.36 13.38
C ILE A 2 -3.53 7.28 13.12
N VAL A 3 -3.97 6.10 12.66
CA VAL A 3 -3.09 5.01 12.24
C VAL A 3 -3.01 4.97 10.72
N VAL A 4 -1.78 4.87 10.18
CA VAL A 4 -1.53 4.62 8.76
C VAL A 4 -0.81 3.28 8.63
N THR A 5 -1.38 2.33 7.91
CA THR A 5 -0.75 1.03 7.70
C THR A 5 -0.01 0.97 6.37
N PHE A 6 1.10 0.25 6.35
CA PHE A 6 1.83 -0.14 5.15
C PHE A 6 2.27 -1.59 5.31
N ALA A 7 2.38 -2.34 4.23
CA ALA A 7 2.90 -3.69 4.31
C ALA A 7 4.38 -3.69 4.72
N LEU A 8 5.20 -2.86 4.11
CA LEU A 8 6.66 -2.83 4.31
C LEU A 8 7.20 -1.45 4.71
N PRO A 9 8.29 -1.38 5.49
CA PRO A 9 8.97 -0.13 5.82
C PRO A 9 9.45 0.67 4.59
N THR A 10 9.75 -0.01 3.49
CA THR A 10 10.16 0.63 2.24
C THR A 10 9.04 1.45 1.61
N GLU A 11 7.78 1.06 1.79
CA GLU A 11 6.60 1.77 1.27
C GLU A 11 6.35 3.07 2.04
N SER A 12 6.46 3.01 3.38
CA SER A 12 6.21 4.15 4.26
C SER A 12 7.33 5.19 4.28
N SER A 13 8.49 4.88 3.68
CA SER A 13 9.72 5.66 3.85
C SER A 13 9.59 7.12 3.42
N ALA A 14 8.80 7.43 2.38
CA ALA A 14 8.54 8.80 1.95
C ALA A 14 7.60 9.52 2.97
N PHE A 15 6.54 8.86 3.41
CA PHE A 15 5.58 9.42 4.36
C PHE A 15 6.23 9.71 5.73
N ILE A 16 7.07 8.81 6.24
CA ILE A 16 7.75 8.99 7.53
C ILE A 16 8.63 10.25 7.55
N ARG A 17 9.12 10.73 6.40
CA ARG A 17 9.91 11.98 6.33
C ARG A 17 9.10 13.24 6.67
N PHE A 18 7.79 13.20 6.53
CA PHE A 18 6.89 14.30 6.94
C PHE A 18 6.60 14.30 8.44
N LEU A 19 6.91 13.20 9.15
CA LEU A 19 6.69 13.13 10.58
C LEU A 19 7.82 13.82 11.35
N LYS A 20 7.42 14.55 12.40
CA LYS A 20 8.32 15.11 13.40
C LYS A 20 8.35 14.22 14.64
N ASN A 21 9.38 14.37 15.47
CA ASN A 21 9.54 13.64 16.75
C ASN A 21 9.41 12.12 16.59
N VAL A 22 9.99 11.58 15.53
CA VAL A 22 9.85 10.18 15.14
C VAL A 22 10.46 9.25 16.19
N ARG A 23 9.66 8.30 16.69
CA ARG A 23 10.08 7.19 17.56
C ARG A 23 9.72 5.87 16.88
N ARG A 24 10.60 4.89 16.98
CA ARG A 24 10.44 3.56 16.38
C ARG A 24 10.44 2.48 17.44
N ASP A 25 9.44 1.60 17.36
CA ASP A 25 9.34 0.42 18.22
C ASP A 25 8.90 -0.78 17.38
N GLY A 26 9.84 -1.62 17.00
CA GLY A 26 9.61 -2.76 16.12
C GLY A 26 8.94 -2.36 14.79
N ALA A 27 7.74 -2.85 14.57
CA ALA A 27 6.94 -2.57 13.37
C ALA A 27 6.14 -1.26 13.45
N VAL A 28 6.24 -0.53 14.56
CA VAL A 28 5.46 0.68 14.84
C VAL A 28 6.37 1.91 14.79
N VAL A 29 5.93 2.95 14.08
CA VAL A 29 6.59 4.25 14.04
C VAL A 29 5.60 5.33 14.46
N ARG A 30 5.92 6.08 15.48
CA ARG A 30 5.10 7.18 16.01
C ARG A 30 5.73 8.52 15.69
N GLY A 31 4.90 9.53 15.46
CA GLY A 31 5.34 10.90 15.23
C GLY A 31 4.15 11.84 15.10
N ASN A 32 4.44 13.08 14.77
CA ASN A 32 3.44 14.12 14.60
C ASN A 32 3.55 14.73 13.21
N VAL A 33 2.44 15.13 12.64
CA VAL A 33 2.41 15.99 11.44
C VAL A 33 2.33 17.46 11.93
N GLU A 34 3.04 18.34 11.24
CA GLU A 34 3.08 19.75 11.57
C GLU A 34 1.66 20.35 11.59
N HIS A 35 1.39 21.26 12.53
CA HIS A 35 0.09 21.91 12.73
C HIS A 35 -1.08 20.97 13.09
N ARG A 36 -0.80 19.75 13.56
CA ARG A 36 -1.83 18.84 14.04
C ARG A 36 -1.55 18.36 15.46
N THR A 37 -2.62 18.29 16.27
CA THR A 37 -2.53 17.83 17.68
C THR A 37 -2.59 16.30 17.80
N SER A 38 -3.19 15.62 16.81
CA SER A 38 -3.32 14.17 16.85
C SER A 38 -2.01 13.46 16.48
N ASP A 39 -1.61 12.51 17.30
CA ASP A 39 -0.47 11.65 17.00
C ASP A 39 -0.73 10.79 15.76
N ILE A 40 0.31 10.60 14.97
CA ILE A 40 0.32 9.69 13.84
C ILE A 40 1.09 8.43 14.22
N CYS A 41 0.50 7.29 13.96
CA CYS A 41 1.11 6.00 14.16
C CYS A 41 1.18 5.24 12.83
N VAL A 42 2.37 4.93 12.35
CA VAL A 42 2.59 4.06 11.19
C VAL A 42 2.79 2.63 11.68
N VAL A 43 2.00 1.69 11.16
CA VAL A 43 2.10 0.26 11.49
C VAL A 43 2.50 -0.52 10.25
N HIS A 44 3.62 -1.25 10.31
CA HIS A 44 4.05 -2.15 9.24
C HIS A 44 3.44 -3.53 9.44
N THR A 45 2.41 -3.81 8.66
CA THR A 45 1.58 -5.02 8.81
C THR A 45 2.26 -6.31 8.32
N GLY A 46 3.31 -6.19 7.51
CA GLY A 46 3.82 -7.32 6.72
C GLY A 46 2.96 -7.56 5.48
N VAL A 47 3.49 -8.30 4.52
CA VAL A 47 2.81 -8.65 3.27
C VAL A 47 1.92 -9.87 3.49
N GLY A 48 0.67 -9.77 3.01
CA GLY A 48 -0.33 -10.82 3.02
C GLY A 48 -1.22 -10.87 4.27
N ALA A 49 -2.37 -11.49 4.11
CA ALA A 49 -3.45 -11.50 5.09
C ALA A 49 -3.02 -12.01 6.48
N ALA A 50 -2.27 -13.11 6.54
CA ALA A 50 -1.87 -13.74 7.80
C ALA A 50 -0.95 -12.85 8.64
N LYS A 51 0.07 -12.24 8.03
CA LYS A 51 0.96 -11.32 8.73
C LYS A 51 0.27 -10.02 9.13
N CYS A 52 -0.60 -9.52 8.26
CA CYS A 52 -1.43 -8.36 8.55
C CYS A 52 -2.33 -8.63 9.77
N GLU A 53 -3.00 -9.78 9.81
CA GLU A 53 -3.85 -10.18 10.94
C GLU A 53 -3.07 -10.27 12.25
N GLU A 54 -1.90 -10.92 12.22
CA GLU A 54 -1.04 -11.06 13.39
C GLU A 54 -0.62 -9.67 13.93
N ARG A 55 0.00 -8.84 13.08
CA ARG A 55 0.61 -7.59 13.53
C ARG A 55 -0.39 -6.50 13.84
N LEU A 56 -1.33 -6.26 12.92
CA LEU A 56 -2.37 -5.26 13.13
C LEU A 56 -3.34 -5.69 14.24
N GLY A 57 -3.69 -6.98 14.31
CA GLY A 57 -4.52 -7.52 15.39
C GLY A 57 -3.88 -7.34 16.77
N ASN A 58 -2.56 -7.57 16.88
CA ASN A 58 -1.81 -7.29 18.12
C ASN A 58 -1.83 -5.81 18.48
N PHE A 59 -1.59 -4.94 17.50
CA PHE A 59 -1.64 -3.50 17.68
C PHE A 59 -3.02 -3.03 18.15
N LEU A 60 -4.09 -3.46 17.48
CA LEU A 60 -5.48 -3.06 17.80
C LEU A 60 -6.03 -3.67 19.10
N ARG A 61 -5.33 -4.63 19.73
CA ARG A 61 -5.64 -5.07 21.09
C ARG A 61 -5.11 -4.12 22.16
N ALA A 62 -4.03 -3.44 21.87
CA ALA A 62 -3.38 -2.49 22.79
C ALA A 62 -3.84 -1.04 22.58
N GLU A 63 -4.26 -0.69 21.37
CA GLU A 63 -4.51 0.69 20.96
C GLU A 63 -5.84 0.80 20.19
N THR A 64 -6.56 1.88 20.44
CA THR A 64 -7.81 2.20 19.72
C THR A 64 -7.62 3.49 18.93
N PRO A 65 -7.38 3.42 17.61
CA PRO A 65 -7.28 4.62 16.78
C PRO A 65 -8.66 5.26 16.53
N GLU A 66 -8.68 6.57 16.37
CA GLU A 66 -9.86 7.32 15.92
C GLU A 66 -10.19 7.01 14.46
N LEU A 67 -9.17 6.70 13.68
CA LEU A 67 -9.24 6.46 12.26
C LEU A 67 -8.04 5.62 11.82
N LEU A 68 -8.24 4.71 10.86
CA LEU A 68 -7.18 3.97 10.20
C LEU A 68 -7.17 4.26 8.71
N ILE A 69 -5.98 4.55 8.15
CA ILE A 69 -5.76 4.65 6.71
C ILE A 69 -4.97 3.41 6.28
N ALA A 70 -5.61 2.52 5.51
CA ALA A 70 -4.96 1.40 4.86
C ALA A 70 -4.21 1.89 3.63
N SER A 71 -2.88 1.92 3.69
CA SER A 71 -2.05 2.52 2.65
C SER A 71 -0.97 1.55 2.14
N GLY A 72 -0.29 1.94 1.06
CA GLY A 72 0.77 1.17 0.41
C GLY A 72 0.52 1.00 -1.07
N PHE A 73 1.22 0.02 -1.66
CA PHE A 73 1.09 -0.31 -3.07
C PHE A 73 -0.10 -1.21 -3.37
N CYS A 74 -0.56 -1.15 -4.62
CA CYS A 74 -1.48 -2.12 -5.22
C CYS A 74 -1.16 -2.29 -6.71
N GLY A 75 -1.55 -3.43 -7.29
CA GLY A 75 -1.47 -3.68 -8.72
C GLY A 75 -2.76 -3.25 -9.41
N GLY A 76 -2.67 -2.62 -10.59
CA GLY A 76 -3.83 -2.35 -11.44
C GLY A 76 -4.36 -3.63 -12.09
N THR A 77 -5.68 -3.66 -12.39
CA THR A 77 -6.34 -4.76 -13.09
C THR A 77 -6.60 -4.46 -14.56
N THR A 78 -6.39 -3.23 -14.98
CA THR A 78 -6.66 -2.73 -16.33
C THR A 78 -5.47 -1.96 -16.88
N ASP A 79 -5.44 -1.71 -18.20
CA ASP A 79 -4.37 -0.96 -18.86
C ASP A 79 -4.48 0.55 -18.64
N GLU A 80 -5.66 1.04 -18.24
CA GLU A 80 -5.89 2.47 -17.97
C GLU A 80 -5.25 2.95 -16.68
N LEU A 81 -4.93 2.03 -15.75
CA LEU A 81 -4.24 2.37 -14.53
C LEU A 81 -2.73 2.27 -14.70
N HIS A 82 -2.05 3.36 -14.39
CA HIS A 82 -0.62 3.47 -14.54
C HIS A 82 0.08 3.58 -13.18
N PRO A 83 1.33 3.11 -13.10
CA PRO A 83 2.14 3.31 -11.89
C PRO A 83 2.20 4.76 -11.44
N GLY A 84 1.87 4.97 -10.17
CA GLY A 84 1.73 6.30 -9.58
C GLY A 84 0.29 6.83 -9.56
N ASP A 85 -0.69 6.14 -10.14
CA ASP A 85 -2.09 6.52 -9.97
C ASP A 85 -2.54 6.20 -8.54
N LEU A 86 -3.25 7.17 -7.93
CA LEU A 86 -3.84 6.99 -6.61
C LEU A 86 -5.18 6.29 -6.75
N VAL A 87 -5.43 5.35 -5.85
CA VAL A 87 -6.68 4.59 -5.78
C VAL A 87 -7.28 4.76 -4.39
N ILE A 88 -8.55 5.16 -4.35
CA ILE A 88 -9.38 5.18 -3.14
C ILE A 88 -10.37 4.03 -3.24
N ALA A 89 -10.41 3.16 -2.24
CA ALA A 89 -11.40 2.10 -2.20
C ALA A 89 -12.81 2.68 -2.08
N ASP A 90 -13.69 2.25 -2.98
CA ASP A 90 -15.11 2.59 -2.91
C ASP A 90 -15.80 1.71 -1.85
N ASN A 91 -15.99 2.28 -0.67
CA ASN A 91 -16.73 1.69 0.43
C ASN A 91 -17.92 2.56 0.87
N ALA A 92 -18.29 3.53 0.04
CA ALA A 92 -19.38 4.49 0.27
C ALA A 92 -19.30 5.25 1.61
N SER A 93 -18.13 5.27 2.27
CA SER A 93 -17.94 5.94 3.55
C SER A 93 -17.79 7.46 3.39
N ASP A 94 -18.07 8.21 4.46
CA ASP A 94 -17.80 9.65 4.50
C ASP A 94 -16.32 9.96 4.29
N LEU A 95 -15.44 9.09 4.78
CA LEU A 95 -13.99 9.23 4.60
C LEU A 95 -13.58 9.10 3.15
N SER A 96 -14.13 8.14 2.40
CA SER A 96 -13.85 8.00 0.97
C SER A 96 -14.35 9.21 0.18
N ARG A 97 -15.54 9.74 0.51
CA ARG A 97 -16.06 10.96 -0.13
C ARG A 97 -15.18 12.19 0.15
N LYS A 98 -14.75 12.38 1.40
CA LYS A 98 -13.82 13.47 1.78
C LYS A 98 -12.48 13.32 1.08
N ALA A 99 -11.89 12.12 1.10
CA ALA A 99 -10.62 11.86 0.44
C ALA A 99 -10.69 12.13 -1.07
N ARG A 100 -11.78 11.75 -1.75
CA ARG A 100 -12.02 12.06 -3.16
C ARG A 100 -12.09 13.56 -3.43
N ALA A 101 -12.73 14.33 -2.56
CA ALA A 101 -12.80 15.78 -2.71
C ALA A 101 -11.42 16.46 -2.58
N ILE A 102 -10.56 15.91 -1.72
CA ILE A 102 -9.18 16.39 -1.50
C ILE A 102 -8.25 15.95 -2.64
N LEU A 103 -8.49 14.76 -3.19
CA LEU A 103 -7.67 14.11 -4.22
C LEU A 103 -8.49 13.88 -5.50
N PRO A 104 -8.85 14.95 -6.25
CA PRO A 104 -9.74 14.82 -7.40
C PRO A 104 -9.14 13.98 -8.55
N GLY A 105 -7.82 13.79 -8.57
CA GLY A 105 -7.12 12.93 -9.52
C GLY A 105 -6.99 11.47 -9.09
N ALA A 106 -7.54 11.07 -7.92
CA ALA A 106 -7.54 9.69 -7.50
C ALA A 106 -8.69 8.91 -8.16
N VAL A 107 -8.40 7.69 -8.59
CA VAL A 107 -9.41 6.78 -9.13
C VAL A 107 -10.15 6.12 -7.97
N VAL A 108 -11.48 6.08 -8.04
CA VAL A 108 -12.30 5.45 -7.02
C VAL A 108 -12.86 4.15 -7.56
N GLY A 109 -12.68 3.06 -6.82
CA GLY A 109 -13.21 1.76 -7.22
C GLY A 109 -12.88 0.65 -6.23
N LYS A 110 -13.32 -0.54 -6.54
CA LYS A 110 -13.14 -1.71 -5.67
C LYS A 110 -11.69 -2.19 -5.71
N ILE A 111 -11.12 -2.45 -4.54
CA ILE A 111 -9.84 -3.14 -4.37
C ILE A 111 -10.12 -4.59 -3.96
N HIS A 112 -9.60 -5.54 -4.72
CA HIS A 112 -9.63 -6.96 -4.37
C HIS A 112 -8.38 -7.34 -3.61
N SER A 113 -8.52 -8.05 -2.47
CA SER A 113 -7.37 -8.56 -1.73
C SER A 113 -7.14 -10.03 -2.08
N ALA A 114 -6.06 -10.28 -2.80
CA ALA A 114 -5.63 -11.62 -3.19
C ALA A 114 -4.81 -12.31 -2.08
N ASP A 115 -4.72 -13.61 -2.14
CA ASP A 115 -3.92 -14.45 -1.24
C ASP A 115 -2.47 -14.63 -1.71
N ARG A 116 -2.18 -14.24 -2.95
CA ARG A 116 -0.87 -14.33 -3.61
C ARG A 116 -0.55 -13.07 -4.41
N ILE A 117 0.72 -12.90 -4.77
CA ILE A 117 1.10 -11.86 -5.76
C ILE A 117 0.54 -12.28 -7.12
N VAL A 118 -0.26 -11.42 -7.71
CA VAL A 118 -0.86 -11.61 -9.03
C VAL A 118 0.00 -10.83 -10.05
N ASP A 119 0.80 -11.57 -10.84
CA ASP A 119 1.71 -10.99 -11.83
C ASP A 119 1.20 -11.12 -13.27
N PRO A 120 0.71 -12.29 -13.73
CA PRO A 120 0.26 -12.43 -15.10
C PRO A 120 -0.88 -11.46 -15.44
N ALA A 121 -0.76 -10.78 -16.59
CA ALA A 121 -1.78 -9.84 -17.06
C ALA A 121 -3.16 -10.52 -17.19
N VAL A 122 -3.20 -11.76 -17.66
CA VAL A 122 -4.45 -12.53 -17.81
C VAL A 122 -5.15 -12.70 -16.46
N ASP A 123 -4.42 -13.13 -15.41
CA ASP A 123 -4.99 -13.29 -14.06
C ASP A 123 -5.53 -11.97 -13.53
N ARG A 124 -4.87 -10.83 -13.84
CA ARG A 124 -5.31 -9.51 -13.40
C ARG A 124 -6.61 -9.08 -14.07
N TYR A 125 -6.74 -9.31 -15.38
CA TYR A 125 -7.99 -9.02 -16.10
C TYR A 125 -9.13 -9.89 -15.61
N GLU A 126 -8.88 -11.19 -15.37
CA GLU A 126 -9.88 -12.12 -14.85
C GLU A 126 -10.37 -11.69 -13.47
N ILE A 127 -9.47 -11.37 -12.54
CA ILE A 127 -9.82 -10.85 -11.20
C ILE A 127 -10.58 -9.53 -11.30
N GLY A 128 -10.14 -8.63 -12.17
CA GLY A 128 -10.82 -7.36 -12.41
C GLY A 128 -12.25 -7.56 -12.87
N HIS A 129 -12.48 -8.46 -13.83
CA HIS A 129 -13.79 -8.78 -14.36
C HIS A 129 -14.67 -9.53 -13.34
N GLU A 130 -14.15 -10.59 -12.74
CA GLU A 130 -14.90 -11.45 -11.81
C GLU A 130 -15.34 -10.69 -10.55
N HIS A 131 -14.47 -9.84 -10.02
CA HIS A 131 -14.74 -9.14 -8.77
C HIS A 131 -15.17 -7.68 -8.96
N GLY A 132 -15.21 -7.17 -10.19
CA GLY A 132 -15.45 -5.75 -10.47
C GLY A 132 -14.40 -4.85 -9.82
N ALA A 133 -13.15 -5.34 -9.72
CA ALA A 133 -12.07 -4.65 -9.02
C ALA A 133 -11.18 -3.89 -10.01
N ILE A 134 -10.79 -2.67 -9.66
CA ILE A 134 -9.84 -1.86 -10.43
C ILE A 134 -8.40 -2.07 -9.98
N ALA A 135 -8.21 -2.57 -8.77
CA ALA A 135 -6.89 -2.80 -8.19
C ALA A 135 -6.87 -4.05 -7.31
N ILE A 136 -5.67 -4.60 -7.11
CA ILE A 136 -5.41 -5.79 -6.30
C ILE A 136 -4.35 -5.46 -5.26
N ASP A 137 -4.61 -5.85 -4.02
CA ASP A 137 -3.63 -5.88 -2.93
C ASP A 137 -3.69 -7.21 -2.17
N MET A 138 -3.11 -7.29 -0.98
CA MET A 138 -3.11 -8.50 -0.16
C MET A 138 -3.60 -8.25 1.28
N GLU A 139 -3.91 -7.03 1.67
CA GLU A 139 -4.16 -6.65 3.07
C GLU A 139 -5.47 -5.90 3.31
N THR A 140 -6.00 -5.15 2.34
CA THR A 140 -7.16 -4.24 2.56
C THR A 140 -8.37 -4.96 3.15
N LYS A 141 -8.71 -6.15 2.68
CA LYS A 141 -9.83 -6.95 3.22
C LYS A 141 -9.62 -7.28 4.70
N THR A 142 -8.41 -7.72 5.07
CA THR A 142 -8.07 -8.06 6.46
C THR A 142 -8.11 -6.82 7.35
N ILE A 143 -7.53 -5.70 6.90
CA ILE A 143 -7.54 -4.43 7.63
C ILE A 143 -8.97 -3.96 7.88
N THR A 144 -9.79 -3.95 6.82
CA THR A 144 -11.19 -3.50 6.90
C THR A 144 -11.99 -4.36 7.88
N ARG A 145 -11.83 -5.69 7.85
CA ARG A 145 -12.49 -6.61 8.78
C ARG A 145 -12.06 -6.32 10.23
N LEU A 146 -10.76 -6.27 10.51
CA LEU A 146 -10.23 -6.02 11.87
C LEU A 146 -10.72 -4.69 12.45
N CYS A 147 -10.89 -3.69 11.61
CA CYS A 147 -11.40 -2.38 12.01
C CYS A 147 -12.93 -2.39 12.19
N ALA A 148 -13.66 -3.07 11.30
CA ALA A 148 -15.12 -3.21 11.41
C ALA A 148 -15.52 -3.90 12.72
N ASP A 149 -14.81 -4.96 13.12
CA ASP A 149 -15.00 -5.66 14.39
C ASP A 149 -14.85 -4.74 15.63
N ARG A 150 -14.26 -3.57 15.46
CA ARG A 150 -13.97 -2.58 16.51
C ARG A 150 -14.62 -1.21 16.29
N SER A 151 -15.46 -1.10 15.26
CA SER A 151 -16.09 0.18 14.86
C SER A 151 -15.07 1.29 14.56
N ILE A 152 -13.88 0.94 14.07
CA ILE A 152 -12.85 1.90 13.68
C ILE A 152 -13.11 2.31 12.23
N PRO A 153 -13.27 3.62 11.93
CA PRO A 153 -13.41 4.11 10.57
C PRO A 153 -12.14 3.82 9.74
N VAL A 154 -12.32 3.34 8.50
CA VAL A 154 -11.21 3.00 7.58
C VAL A 154 -11.32 3.76 6.28
N LEU A 155 -10.20 4.34 5.86
CA LEU A 155 -9.95 4.80 4.50
C LEU A 155 -8.91 3.90 3.85
N ALA A 156 -9.16 3.29 2.71
CA ALA A 156 -8.11 2.67 1.91
C ALA A 156 -7.68 3.62 0.80
N LEU A 157 -6.42 4.07 0.90
CA LEU A 157 -5.73 4.95 -0.06
C LEU A 157 -4.44 4.28 -0.51
N ARG A 158 -4.40 3.84 -1.75
CA ARG A 158 -3.31 3.09 -2.36
C ARG A 158 -2.69 3.85 -3.53
N VAL A 159 -1.53 3.40 -3.97
CA VAL A 159 -0.91 3.85 -5.22
C VAL A 159 -0.58 2.65 -6.09
N ILE A 160 -0.85 2.76 -7.39
CA ILE A 160 -0.49 1.71 -8.35
C ILE A 160 1.04 1.60 -8.44
N SER A 161 1.57 0.41 -8.22
CA SER A 161 2.98 0.07 -8.44
C SER A 161 3.25 -0.50 -9.82
N ASP A 162 2.29 -1.24 -10.35
CA ASP A 162 2.35 -2.03 -11.57
C ASP A 162 0.95 -2.31 -12.13
N SER A 163 0.86 -2.60 -13.39
CA SER A 163 -0.41 -2.92 -14.08
C SER A 163 -0.15 -3.88 -15.25
N PRO A 164 -1.18 -4.41 -15.92
CA PRO A 164 -0.98 -5.21 -17.13
C PRO A 164 -0.12 -4.54 -18.18
N ALA A 165 -0.31 -3.22 -18.41
CA ALA A 165 0.49 -2.42 -19.35
C ALA A 165 1.91 -2.07 -18.82
N ALA A 166 2.13 -2.15 -17.52
CA ALA A 166 3.42 -1.87 -16.87
C ALA A 166 3.74 -2.92 -15.79
N PRO A 167 4.03 -4.18 -16.20
CA PRO A 167 4.23 -5.30 -15.28
C PRO A 167 5.53 -5.18 -14.49
N PHE A 168 5.70 -6.04 -13.50
CA PHE A 168 6.96 -6.16 -12.76
C PHE A 168 8.15 -6.45 -13.70
N PRO A 169 9.32 -5.84 -13.44
CA PRO A 169 10.51 -6.01 -14.28
C PRO A 169 11.18 -7.38 -14.15
N ALA A 170 10.79 -8.18 -13.17
CA ALA A 170 11.24 -9.53 -12.91
C ALA A 170 10.14 -10.33 -12.21
N PRO A 171 10.15 -11.67 -12.30
CA PRO A 171 9.17 -12.49 -11.62
C PRO A 171 9.10 -12.20 -10.11
N PRO A 172 7.92 -12.16 -9.50
CA PRO A 172 7.74 -11.81 -8.08
C PRO A 172 8.57 -12.69 -7.12
N ASN A 173 8.73 -13.97 -7.42
CA ASN A 173 9.53 -14.90 -6.64
C ASN A 173 11.04 -14.60 -6.66
N VAL A 174 11.52 -13.83 -7.63
CA VAL A 174 12.89 -13.31 -7.70
C VAL A 174 13.00 -12.01 -6.89
N LEU A 175 11.95 -11.19 -6.89
CA LEU A 175 11.96 -9.88 -6.24
C LEU A 175 11.73 -9.97 -4.74
N PHE A 176 10.85 -10.87 -4.29
CA PHE A 176 10.41 -10.88 -2.90
C PHE A 176 10.26 -12.29 -2.32
N ASP A 177 10.65 -12.43 -1.05
CA ASP A 177 10.45 -13.61 -0.22
C ASP A 177 9.30 -13.38 0.74
N MET A 178 8.19 -14.08 0.51
CA MET A 178 6.98 -13.95 1.32
C MET A 178 7.16 -14.44 2.76
N GLU A 179 7.98 -15.48 2.98
CA GLU A 179 8.26 -15.98 4.34
C GLU A 179 9.19 -15.04 5.09
N ALA A 180 10.32 -14.70 4.48
CA ALA A 180 11.33 -13.84 5.09
C ALA A 180 10.95 -12.35 5.07
N GLN A 181 9.85 -11.96 4.38
CA GLN A 181 9.37 -10.58 4.25
C GLN A 181 10.46 -9.61 3.76
N ARG A 182 11.28 -10.05 2.79
CA ARG A 182 12.42 -9.29 2.28
C ARG A 182 12.73 -9.58 0.82
N THR A 183 13.46 -8.68 0.17
CA THR A 183 13.97 -8.89 -1.20
C THR A 183 14.97 -10.05 -1.25
N LYS A 184 14.81 -10.94 -2.22
CA LYS A 184 15.73 -12.05 -2.51
C LYS A 184 16.97 -11.55 -3.28
N PHE A 185 17.91 -10.93 -2.58
CA PHE A 185 19.05 -10.27 -3.22
C PHE A 185 19.88 -11.21 -4.11
N THR A 186 20.15 -12.43 -3.66
CA THR A 186 20.91 -13.43 -4.43
C THR A 186 20.19 -13.88 -5.70
N ALA A 187 18.87 -14.10 -5.63
CA ALA A 187 18.06 -14.46 -6.79
C ALA A 187 18.00 -13.30 -7.80
N LEU A 188 17.90 -12.07 -7.31
CA LEU A 188 17.93 -10.86 -8.14
C LEU A 188 19.27 -10.71 -8.87
N VAL A 189 20.39 -10.88 -8.18
CA VAL A 189 21.74 -10.82 -8.81
C VAL A 189 21.90 -11.92 -9.88
N ALA A 190 21.47 -13.14 -9.59
CA ALA A 190 21.52 -14.24 -10.56
C ALA A 190 20.61 -13.99 -11.78
N TYR A 191 19.46 -13.35 -11.59
CA TYR A 191 18.55 -12.95 -12.67
C TYR A 191 19.19 -11.90 -13.56
N LEU A 192 19.78 -10.83 -12.96
CA LEU A 192 20.47 -9.76 -13.69
C LEU A 192 21.70 -10.24 -14.46
N ALA A 193 22.41 -11.25 -13.94
CA ALA A 193 23.57 -11.85 -14.63
C ALA A 193 23.14 -12.62 -15.89
N ARG A 194 21.92 -13.14 -15.94
CA ARG A 194 21.40 -13.88 -17.12
C ARG A 194 20.77 -12.97 -18.17
N ASP A 195 20.23 -11.83 -17.76
CA ASP A 195 19.61 -10.83 -18.64
C ASP A 195 20.04 -9.43 -18.23
N PRO A 196 21.17 -8.92 -18.77
CA PRO A 196 21.65 -7.57 -18.45
C PRO A 196 20.67 -6.46 -18.83
N ALA A 197 19.79 -6.66 -19.82
CA ALA A 197 18.75 -5.70 -20.18
C ALA A 197 17.73 -5.51 -19.05
N SER A 198 17.55 -6.51 -18.19
CA SER A 198 16.70 -6.42 -17.02
C SER A 198 17.19 -5.38 -16.00
N ALA A 199 18.50 -5.07 -15.99
CA ALA A 199 19.05 -4.04 -15.11
C ALA A 199 18.47 -2.65 -15.40
N VAL A 200 18.30 -2.31 -16.69
CA VAL A 200 17.70 -1.04 -17.11
C VAL A 200 16.21 -1.00 -16.71
N ARG A 201 15.47 -2.09 -16.96
CA ARG A 201 14.06 -2.19 -16.56
C ARG A 201 13.89 -2.07 -15.04
N LEU A 202 14.78 -2.69 -14.27
CA LEU A 202 14.75 -2.60 -12.81
C LEU A 202 15.08 -1.19 -12.30
N ALA A 203 16.04 -0.50 -12.94
CA ALA A 203 16.36 0.89 -12.60
C ALA A 203 15.17 1.82 -12.88
N GLN A 204 14.52 1.67 -14.03
CA GLN A 204 13.30 2.41 -14.37
C GLN A 204 12.16 2.13 -13.39
N PHE A 205 11.92 0.88 -13.06
CA PHE A 205 10.94 0.48 -12.07
C PHE A 205 11.24 1.06 -10.68
N SER A 206 12.50 1.05 -10.25
CA SER A 206 12.92 1.66 -8.98
C SER A 206 12.63 3.16 -8.91
N GLN A 207 12.87 3.89 -10.00
CA GLN A 207 12.51 5.31 -10.10
C GLN A 207 11.00 5.52 -10.05
N GLN A 208 10.25 4.70 -10.77
CA GLN A 208 8.80 4.70 -10.79
C GLN A 208 8.20 4.46 -9.40
N ILE A 209 8.68 3.45 -8.68
CA ILE A 209 8.30 3.16 -7.29
C ILE A 209 8.65 4.33 -6.36
N THR A 210 9.78 4.98 -6.57
CA THR A 210 10.17 6.15 -5.76
C THR A 210 9.21 7.32 -5.97
N ARG A 211 8.81 7.59 -7.21
CA ARG A 211 7.80 8.62 -7.54
C ARG A 211 6.43 8.27 -6.96
N ALA A 212 6.00 7.00 -7.09
CA ALA A 212 4.74 6.52 -6.55
C ALA A 212 4.68 6.70 -5.01
N LYS A 213 5.76 6.33 -4.29
CA LYS A 213 5.86 6.55 -2.83
C LYS A 213 5.75 8.02 -2.45
N THR A 214 6.39 8.90 -3.18
CA THR A 214 6.32 10.35 -2.91
C THR A 214 4.89 10.86 -3.12
N LYS A 215 4.27 10.52 -4.25
CA LYS A 215 2.89 10.91 -4.55
C LYS A 215 1.90 10.39 -3.49
N LEU A 216 2.07 9.15 -3.03
CA LEU A 216 1.26 8.59 -1.96
C LEU A 216 1.47 9.34 -0.63
N ALA A 217 2.71 9.67 -0.30
CA ALA A 217 3.04 10.41 0.92
C ALA A 217 2.44 11.81 0.93
N ASP A 218 2.51 12.54 -0.20
CA ASP A 218 1.88 13.85 -0.37
C ASP A 218 0.36 13.75 -0.23
N ALA A 219 -0.26 12.73 -0.84
CA ALA A 219 -1.69 12.47 -0.74
C ALA A 219 -2.13 12.16 0.70
N LEU A 220 -1.37 11.32 1.41
CA LEU A 220 -1.63 11.01 2.82
C LEU A 220 -1.55 12.27 3.69
N CYS A 221 -0.53 13.11 3.49
CA CYS A 221 -0.40 14.37 4.21
C CYS A 221 -1.59 15.29 3.93
N ALA A 222 -1.99 15.45 2.66
CA ALA A 222 -3.14 16.28 2.30
C ALA A 222 -4.44 15.78 2.97
N VAL A 223 -4.70 14.47 2.91
CA VAL A 223 -5.87 13.86 3.54
C VAL A 223 -5.83 14.02 5.06
N ILE A 224 -4.70 13.70 5.69
CA ILE A 224 -4.54 13.82 7.14
C ILE A 224 -4.75 15.27 7.62
N HIS A 225 -4.28 16.27 6.89
CA HIS A 225 -4.48 17.67 7.26
C HIS A 225 -5.94 18.11 7.16
N ALA A 226 -6.72 17.53 6.27
CA ALA A 226 -8.11 17.90 6.03
C ALA A 226 -9.13 17.13 6.87
N LEU A 227 -8.70 16.06 7.54
CA LEU A 227 -9.54 15.26 8.47
C LEU A 227 -9.49 15.81 9.88
#